data_6a61fedd4cf2b80efc8a6a9585148ee0
#
_entry.id   6a61fedd4cf2b80efc8a6a9585148ee0
#
_cell.length_a   1.000
_cell.length_b   1.000
_cell.length_c   1.000
_cell.angle_alpha   90.00
_cell.angle_beta   90.00
_cell.angle_gamma   90.00
#
_symmetry.space_group_name_H-M   'P 1'
#
loop_
_entity.id
_entity.type
_entity.pdbx_description
1 polymer ?
#
loop_
_entity_poly.entity_id
_entity_poly.type
_entity_poly.pdbx_seq_one_letter_code
_entity_poly.pdbx_strand_id
1 'polypeptide(L)'
;MNRFFINTLSAIVALCAFASCEEPEPVYVESEPIVLSQLAETTANMLSATDFVLNSTFTADGFKVDLSVCNKGLSLATGVYVIKSETVSIGDCVVSVNGETITSGSVIVRDRANGYSLEFKLTGKTSYTFKYDGPLAYSFDVTPSTNTFYMMEADVTTMNENYQTVIINGVTKYTINVVNKEGKDIAYLELVGKPGLTLPELIGTYTARSGFSEGTLTAGSYNAWWGGSGSWFKNASGTVQYISAGTVTLSSVTGSDGVAYYSLSGEGLTLISNTGTKSTGDIDHRFVKEKPLLGKVERNHAIDSKYKNREMRYSIYLPESYDGVKEFPVLWLIHGYGDDQNSWLDKGFMHKIAHDYFVEGGREMIIVTPDGLTDFYMGAYENYFFKELMPEVESKFKVKKGREYRTVAGLSMGGHGSLYYGLKYNDKFCYAYAMSPACMFDVKSTVAGKDKSSLPGITIETGIQDMTTNLQSVDAIHNTLLSEGITHDYITRDGGHDWTFWQTSLPKVLKKCGEVFAE
;
A
#
# COMPACT_ATOMS: atom_id res chain seq x y z
N MET A 1 -10.38 72.38 -13.67
CA MET A 1 -10.84 73.77 -13.45
C MET A 1 -11.36 73.86 -12.04
N ASN A 2 -10.57 74.50 -11.24
CA ASN A 2 -10.86 75.62 -10.34
C ASN A 2 -11.95 75.37 -9.29
N ARG A 3 -11.57 75.37 -8.11
CA ARG A 3 -11.11 76.35 -7.08
C ARG A 3 -12.23 76.55 -6.04
N PHE A 4 -11.88 76.35 -4.74
CA PHE A 4 -11.72 77.34 -3.69
C PHE A 4 -13.01 77.96 -3.17
N PHE A 5 -13.34 78.16 -1.92
CA PHE A 5 -12.75 78.77 -0.72
C PHE A 5 -13.73 78.55 0.44
N ILE A 6 -13.32 78.14 1.66
CA ILE A 6 -13.02 79.00 2.84
C ILE A 6 -14.16 79.97 3.25
N ASN A 7 -14.67 79.77 4.44
CA ASN A 7 -14.53 80.58 5.65
C ASN A 7 -15.67 80.34 6.62
N THR A 8 -15.35 79.93 7.83
CA THR A 8 -15.22 80.68 9.09
C THR A 8 -16.42 81.50 9.54
N LEU A 9 -16.88 81.30 10.69
CA LEU A 9 -16.84 82.06 11.92
C LEU A 9 -18.10 81.87 12.77
N SER A 10 -17.87 81.41 14.01
CA SER A 10 -18.27 82.04 15.28
C SER A 10 -19.78 82.36 15.49
N ALA A 11 -20.37 82.15 16.58
CA ALA A 11 -19.97 82.18 18.00
C ALA A 11 -21.16 81.91 18.91
N ILE A 12 -20.85 81.43 20.10
CA ILE A 12 -21.29 81.89 21.38
C ILE A 12 -22.61 81.33 21.97
N VAL A 13 -22.37 80.49 23.00
CA VAL A 13 -22.88 80.47 24.37
C VAL A 13 -24.35 80.16 24.67
N ALA A 14 -24.56 79.01 25.30
CA ALA A 14 -25.35 78.95 26.52
C ALA A 14 -24.88 77.80 27.41
N LEU A 15 -24.40 78.13 28.57
CA LEU A 15 -24.11 77.29 29.72
C LEU A 15 -25.37 76.52 30.13
N CYS A 16 -25.31 75.19 30.22
CA CYS A 16 -26.03 74.43 31.21
C CYS A 16 -25.12 73.34 31.72
N ALA A 17 -24.64 73.52 32.92
CA ALA A 17 -23.88 72.56 33.69
C ALA A 17 -24.75 71.34 34.02
N PHE A 18 -24.42 70.19 33.45
CA PHE A 18 -24.65 68.88 34.07
C PHE A 18 -23.30 68.21 34.19
N ALA A 19 -22.84 68.16 35.40
CA ALA A 19 -21.69 67.36 35.77
C ALA A 19 -22.13 65.89 35.63
N SER A 20 -21.83 65.26 34.48
CA SER A 20 -21.66 63.82 34.40
C SER A 20 -20.21 63.52 34.81
N CYS A 21 -20.04 62.86 35.90
CA CYS A 21 -18.79 62.17 36.20
C CYS A 21 -18.65 61.09 35.10
N GLU A 22 -18.01 61.42 34.01
CA GLU A 22 -17.38 60.40 33.16
C GLU A 22 -16.16 59.93 33.98
N GLU A 23 -16.26 58.69 34.47
CA GLU A 23 -15.06 57.98 34.89
C GLU A 23 -14.09 58.01 33.69
N PRO A 24 -12.81 58.37 33.87
CA PRO A 24 -11.84 58.35 32.81
C PRO A 24 -11.81 56.89 32.29
N GLU A 25 -11.99 56.70 30.99
CA GLU A 25 -11.74 55.40 30.38
C GLU A 25 -10.36 54.91 30.87
N PRO A 26 -10.28 53.68 31.34
CA PRO A 26 -9.00 53.17 31.81
C PRO A 26 -7.99 53.26 30.66
N VAL A 27 -6.99 54.07 30.84
CA VAL A 27 -5.81 54.08 29.94
C VAL A 27 -5.21 52.69 30.05
N TYR A 28 -5.44 51.88 29.05
CA TYR A 28 -4.79 50.58 28.92
C TYR A 28 -3.28 50.89 28.73
N VAL A 29 -2.56 50.87 29.81
CA VAL A 29 -1.08 50.79 29.75
C VAL A 29 -0.80 49.32 29.37
N GLU A 30 -0.45 49.10 28.14
CA GLU A 30 0.02 47.79 27.68
C GLU A 30 1.29 47.48 28.53
N SER A 31 1.11 46.64 29.54
CA SER A 31 2.25 46.20 30.35
C SER A 31 3.19 45.36 29.45
N GLU A 32 4.49 45.58 29.60
CA GLU A 32 5.50 44.76 28.93
C GLU A 32 5.17 43.26 29.13
N PRO A 33 5.24 42.46 28.08
CA PRO A 33 4.88 41.04 28.19
C PRO A 33 5.85 40.29 29.13
N ILE A 34 5.30 39.44 29.97
CA ILE A 34 6.09 38.58 30.83
C ILE A 34 6.75 37.50 29.96
N VAL A 35 8.08 37.44 29.98
CA VAL A 35 8.85 36.48 29.18
C VAL A 35 8.83 35.12 29.89
N LEU A 36 8.28 34.12 29.23
CA LEU A 36 8.32 32.72 29.65
C LEU A 36 9.68 32.14 29.29
N SER A 37 10.54 32.04 30.30
CA SER A 37 11.99 31.75 30.11
C SER A 37 12.31 30.27 30.00
N GLN A 38 11.38 29.36 30.39
CA GLN A 38 11.61 27.93 30.38
C GLN A 38 10.40 27.20 29.82
N LEU A 39 10.67 26.22 28.94
CA LEU A 39 9.74 25.19 28.55
C LEU A 39 9.95 24.01 29.50
N ALA A 40 8.96 23.70 30.32
CA ALA A 40 9.05 22.63 31.32
C ALA A 40 8.68 21.26 30.76
N GLU A 41 7.66 21.22 29.90
CA GLU A 41 7.15 19.95 29.36
C GLU A 41 6.43 20.17 28.02
N THR A 42 6.51 19.18 27.14
CA THR A 42 5.68 19.06 25.94
C THR A 42 5.16 17.64 25.82
N THR A 43 3.87 17.48 25.52
CA THR A 43 3.25 16.18 25.24
C THR A 43 2.25 16.33 24.09
N ALA A 44 1.89 15.22 23.46
CA ALA A 44 0.83 15.19 22.46
C ALA A 44 -0.14 14.05 22.74
N ASN A 45 -1.45 14.33 22.62
CA ASN A 45 -2.49 13.32 22.69
C ASN A 45 -3.24 13.30 21.35
N MET A 46 -3.42 12.11 20.80
CA MET A 46 -4.12 11.95 19.54
C MET A 46 -5.63 12.06 19.72
N LEU A 47 -6.29 12.84 18.86
CA LEU A 47 -7.76 12.93 18.76
C LEU A 47 -8.29 12.10 17.57
N SER A 48 -7.60 12.15 16.44
CA SER A 48 -7.92 11.40 15.23
C SER A 48 -6.64 10.91 14.55
N ALA A 49 -6.74 10.27 13.41
CA ALA A 49 -5.57 9.82 12.64
C ALA A 49 -4.59 10.96 12.27
N THR A 50 -5.06 12.21 12.25
CA THR A 50 -4.28 13.39 11.85
C THR A 50 -4.28 14.51 12.88
N ASP A 51 -5.16 14.48 13.87
CA ASP A 51 -5.40 15.58 14.77
C ASP A 51 -4.91 15.25 16.18
N PHE A 52 -4.25 16.22 16.81
CA PHE A 52 -3.62 16.07 18.11
C PHE A 52 -3.99 17.23 19.02
N VAL A 53 -4.03 16.99 20.32
CA VAL A 53 -3.91 18.02 21.33
C VAL A 53 -2.44 18.12 21.72
N LEU A 54 -1.79 19.22 21.36
CA LEU A 54 -0.41 19.50 21.69
C LEU A 54 -0.40 20.29 23.01
N ASN A 55 0.26 19.76 24.03
CA ASN A 55 0.33 20.37 25.35
C ASN A 55 1.74 20.90 25.60
N SER A 56 1.83 22.11 26.15
CA SER A 56 3.08 22.75 26.54
C SER A 56 2.93 23.40 27.88
N THR A 57 3.90 23.22 28.75
CA THR A 57 4.00 23.89 30.04
C THR A 57 5.20 24.83 30.03
N PHE A 58 4.94 26.10 30.24
CA PHE A 58 5.95 27.16 30.32
C PHE A 58 6.03 27.70 31.76
N THR A 59 7.24 28.14 32.15
CA THR A 59 7.46 28.74 33.45
C THR A 59 8.22 30.05 33.35
N ALA A 60 7.91 30.97 34.25
CA ALA A 60 8.63 32.20 34.55
C ALA A 60 8.47 32.49 36.05
N ASP A 61 9.20 33.46 36.58
CA ASP A 61 9.14 33.80 38.00
C ASP A 61 7.68 34.05 38.46
N GLY A 62 7.17 33.16 39.29
CA GLY A 62 5.83 33.22 39.84
C GLY A 62 4.69 32.76 38.91
N PHE A 63 4.97 32.30 37.72
CA PHE A 63 3.99 31.85 36.73
C PHE A 63 4.26 30.44 36.22
N LYS A 64 3.23 29.66 36.12
CA LYS A 64 3.12 28.43 35.32
C LYS A 64 2.01 28.61 34.30
N VAL A 65 2.33 28.55 33.02
CA VAL A 65 1.36 28.67 31.92
C VAL A 65 1.27 27.34 31.19
N ASP A 66 0.10 26.73 31.23
CA ASP A 66 -0.19 25.51 30.49
C ASP A 66 -1.00 25.90 29.24
N LEU A 67 -0.58 25.41 28.07
CA LEU A 67 -1.20 25.60 26.77
C LEU A 67 -1.53 24.25 26.17
N SER A 68 -2.78 24.04 25.81
CA SER A 68 -3.24 22.90 24.99
C SER A 68 -3.81 23.42 23.68
N VAL A 69 -3.32 22.93 22.55
CA VAL A 69 -3.73 23.37 21.21
C VAL A 69 -4.24 22.17 20.42
N CYS A 70 -5.44 22.28 19.84
CA CYS A 70 -5.90 21.32 18.86
C CYS A 70 -5.27 21.64 17.51
N ASN A 71 -4.47 20.71 17.00
CA ASN A 71 -3.59 20.92 15.86
C ASN A 71 -3.57 19.71 14.92
N LYS A 72 -3.30 19.96 13.65
CA LYS A 72 -3.11 18.91 12.66
C LYS A 72 -1.63 18.49 12.62
N GLY A 73 -1.35 17.26 13.03
CA GLY A 73 0.02 16.75 13.16
C GLY A 73 0.74 17.23 14.43
N LEU A 74 2.00 16.85 14.55
CA LEU A 74 2.85 17.11 15.72
C LEU A 74 3.67 18.42 15.63
N SER A 75 3.64 19.14 14.52
CA SER A 75 4.27 20.46 14.38
C SER A 75 3.22 21.53 14.60
N LEU A 76 3.43 22.41 15.58
CA LEU A 76 2.48 23.48 15.91
C LEU A 76 2.32 24.41 14.69
N ALA A 77 1.09 24.52 14.17
CA ALA A 77 0.82 25.38 13.04
C ALA A 77 0.89 26.87 13.43
N THR A 78 1.38 27.68 12.50
CA THR A 78 1.38 29.14 12.69
C THR A 78 -0.02 29.70 12.53
N GLY A 79 -0.36 30.73 13.30
CA GLY A 79 -1.69 31.35 13.25
C GLY A 79 -2.12 31.96 14.57
N VAL A 80 -3.40 32.29 14.62
CA VAL A 80 -4.06 32.81 15.82
C VAL A 80 -4.99 31.73 16.36
N TYR A 81 -4.73 31.26 17.55
CA TYR A 81 -5.55 30.30 18.27
C TYR A 81 -6.47 31.04 19.23
N VAL A 82 -7.75 30.73 19.13
CA VAL A 82 -8.79 31.32 20.00
C VAL A 82 -8.96 30.48 21.25
N ILE A 83 -8.98 31.14 22.41
CA ILE A 83 -9.14 30.45 23.69
C ILE A 83 -10.56 29.93 23.84
N LYS A 84 -10.69 28.68 24.24
CA LYS A 84 -11.92 27.95 24.54
C LYS A 84 -11.84 27.36 25.95
N SER A 85 -12.98 26.88 26.45
CA SER A 85 -13.01 26.09 27.69
C SER A 85 -12.45 24.68 27.50
N GLU A 86 -12.48 24.17 26.28
CA GLU A 86 -11.94 22.86 25.88
C GLU A 86 -11.46 22.91 24.42
N THR A 87 -10.55 22.01 24.04
CA THR A 87 -10.03 21.90 22.67
C THR A 87 -10.93 20.94 21.87
N VAL A 88 -11.81 21.48 21.03
CA VAL A 88 -12.79 20.69 20.27
C VAL A 88 -12.55 20.69 18.76
N SER A 89 -11.80 21.66 18.24
CA SER A 89 -11.55 21.82 16.80
C SER A 89 -10.13 22.32 16.51
N ILE A 90 -9.64 22.02 15.32
CA ILE A 90 -8.36 22.57 14.82
C ILE A 90 -8.40 24.11 14.91
N GLY A 91 -7.35 24.69 15.52
CA GLY A 91 -7.24 26.13 15.74
C GLY A 91 -7.81 26.60 17.09
N ASP A 92 -8.41 25.72 17.89
CA ASP A 92 -8.79 26.03 19.26
C ASP A 92 -7.62 25.80 20.22
N CYS A 93 -7.57 26.59 21.30
CA CYS A 93 -6.63 26.35 22.39
C CYS A 93 -7.31 26.53 23.77
N VAL A 94 -6.74 25.84 24.76
CA VAL A 94 -7.03 26.05 26.18
C VAL A 94 -5.76 26.54 26.86
N VAL A 95 -5.90 27.55 27.70
CA VAL A 95 -4.79 28.10 28.47
C VAL A 95 -5.15 28.13 29.94
N SER A 96 -4.23 27.76 30.83
CA SER A 96 -4.33 28.03 32.25
C SER A 96 -3.08 28.77 32.75
N VAL A 97 -3.27 29.62 33.75
CA VAL A 97 -2.20 30.34 34.45
C VAL A 97 -2.28 30.00 35.94
N ASN A 98 -1.22 29.39 36.47
CA ASN A 98 -1.14 28.89 37.85
C ASN A 98 -2.33 27.98 38.23
N GLY A 99 -2.80 27.18 37.24
CA GLY A 99 -3.94 26.27 37.42
C GLY A 99 -5.33 26.91 37.24
N GLU A 100 -5.44 28.23 37.04
CA GLU A 100 -6.71 28.90 36.73
C GLU A 100 -6.91 28.93 35.20
N THR A 101 -8.02 28.34 34.72
CA THR A 101 -8.37 28.31 33.29
C THR A 101 -8.77 29.71 32.82
N ILE A 102 -8.16 30.14 31.72
CA ILE A 102 -8.46 31.41 31.08
C ILE A 102 -9.65 31.20 30.13
N THR A 103 -10.62 32.12 30.17
CA THR A 103 -11.87 31.98 29.43
C THR A 103 -11.92 32.76 28.12
N SER A 104 -11.01 33.74 27.91
CA SER A 104 -10.98 34.54 26.70
C SER A 104 -9.57 35.05 26.38
N GLY A 105 -9.36 35.38 25.11
CA GLY A 105 -8.08 35.85 24.60
C GLY A 105 -7.62 35.07 23.39
N SER A 106 -6.32 35.18 23.10
CA SER A 106 -5.72 34.47 21.97
C SER A 106 -4.25 34.11 22.23
N VAL A 107 -3.80 33.09 21.53
CA VAL A 107 -2.37 32.75 21.40
C VAL A 107 -1.96 32.90 19.93
N ILE A 108 -0.97 33.73 19.67
CA ILE A 108 -0.44 33.96 18.34
C ILE A 108 0.85 33.15 18.20
N VAL A 109 0.90 32.28 17.22
CA VAL A 109 2.07 31.41 16.93
C VAL A 109 2.73 31.84 15.63
N ARG A 110 4.03 32.07 15.66
CA ARG A 110 4.84 32.41 14.49
C ARG A 110 6.10 31.54 14.44
N ASP A 111 6.49 31.14 13.24
CA ASP A 111 7.76 30.47 13.01
C ASP A 111 8.94 31.42 13.25
N ARG A 112 10.05 30.86 13.73
CA ARG A 112 11.37 31.46 13.90
C ARG A 112 12.44 30.51 13.40
N ALA A 113 13.60 31.03 13.05
CA ALA A 113 14.72 30.23 12.58
C ALA A 113 15.13 29.08 13.52
N ASN A 114 14.90 29.25 14.84
CA ASN A 114 15.25 28.26 15.86
C ASN A 114 14.05 27.85 16.72
N GLY A 115 12.85 27.71 16.11
CA GLY A 115 11.65 27.28 16.81
C GLY A 115 10.46 28.20 16.58
N TYR A 116 9.78 28.59 17.65
CA TYR A 116 8.53 29.35 17.60
C TYR A 116 8.59 30.62 18.44
N SER A 117 7.78 31.60 18.04
CA SER A 117 7.41 32.75 18.87
C SER A 117 5.94 32.65 19.23
N LEU A 118 5.60 32.53 20.50
CA LEU A 118 4.26 32.53 21.03
C LEU A 118 3.99 33.82 21.78
N GLU A 119 2.89 34.48 21.47
CA GLU A 119 2.39 35.66 22.15
C GLU A 119 1.00 35.38 22.70
N PHE A 120 0.87 35.44 24.03
CA PHE A 120 -0.39 35.18 24.74
C PHE A 120 -1.00 36.51 25.13
N LYS A 121 -2.24 36.75 24.70
CA LYS A 121 -3.10 37.86 25.17
C LYS A 121 -4.30 37.24 25.88
N LEU A 122 -4.24 37.24 27.19
CA LEU A 122 -5.15 36.49 28.06
C LEU A 122 -6.04 37.43 28.86
N THR A 123 -7.34 37.16 28.86
CA THR A 123 -8.32 37.92 29.64
C THR A 123 -9.09 36.96 30.54
N GLY A 124 -8.98 37.15 31.82
CA GLY A 124 -9.67 36.39 32.88
C GLY A 124 -10.01 37.32 34.03
N LYS A 125 -10.00 36.83 35.28
CA LYS A 125 -10.10 37.68 36.46
C LYS A 125 -8.95 38.69 36.51
N THR A 126 -7.78 38.29 35.99
CA THR A 126 -6.63 39.13 35.77
C THR A 126 -6.24 38.97 34.28
N SER A 127 -5.86 40.08 33.65
CA SER A 127 -5.35 40.04 32.25
C SER A 127 -3.85 39.85 32.28
N TYR A 128 -3.35 38.98 31.38
CA TYR A 128 -1.94 38.68 31.25
C TYR A 128 -1.50 38.81 29.80
N THR A 129 -0.27 39.29 29.61
CA THR A 129 0.43 39.18 28.35
C THR A 129 1.71 38.40 28.59
N PHE A 130 1.87 37.24 27.93
CA PHE A 130 3.09 36.45 28.00
C PHE A 130 3.71 36.34 26.61
N LYS A 131 5.02 36.10 26.58
CA LYS A 131 5.76 35.80 25.36
C LYS A 131 6.70 34.65 25.61
N TYR A 132 6.78 33.74 24.67
CA TYR A 132 7.78 32.67 24.59
C TYR A 132 8.47 32.72 23.25
N ASP A 133 9.80 32.66 23.23
CA ASP A 133 10.61 32.47 22.01
C ASP A 133 11.55 31.29 22.27
N GLY A 134 11.37 30.19 21.50
CA GLY A 134 12.21 29.01 21.66
C GLY A 134 11.70 27.77 20.89
N PRO A 135 12.43 26.67 20.98
CA PRO A 135 12.03 25.42 20.36
C PRO A 135 10.79 24.83 21.04
N LEU A 136 9.90 24.25 20.25
CA LEU A 136 8.82 23.38 20.69
C LEU A 136 8.89 22.10 19.87
N ALA A 137 9.04 20.98 20.56
CA ALA A 137 9.00 19.66 19.95
C ALA A 137 8.02 18.78 20.71
N TYR A 138 7.09 18.19 20.02
CA TYR A 138 6.09 17.30 20.61
C TYR A 138 6.39 15.86 20.21
N SER A 139 6.33 14.98 21.20
CA SER A 139 6.42 13.54 20.99
C SER A 139 5.10 12.87 21.36
N PHE A 140 4.81 11.78 20.71
CA PHE A 140 3.65 10.98 20.94
C PHE A 140 4.06 9.53 21.17
N ASP A 141 3.64 8.96 22.29
CA ASP A 141 3.87 7.55 22.59
C ASP A 141 2.89 6.71 21.80
N VAL A 142 3.39 6.12 20.71
CA VAL A 142 2.62 5.22 19.87
C VAL A 142 2.48 3.87 20.55
N THR A 143 1.26 3.36 20.67
CA THR A 143 1.03 1.93 20.90
C THR A 143 1.02 1.24 19.54
N PRO A 144 2.12 0.56 19.15
CA PRO A 144 2.21 -0.05 17.82
C PRO A 144 1.14 -1.11 17.62
N SER A 145 0.56 -1.14 16.42
CA SER A 145 -0.25 -2.27 15.99
C SER A 145 0.60 -3.53 15.87
N THR A 146 0.02 -4.69 16.14
CA THR A 146 0.63 -5.99 15.79
C THR A 146 0.55 -6.28 14.29
N ASN A 147 -0.25 -5.52 13.55
CA ASN A 147 -0.33 -5.61 12.11
C ASN A 147 0.85 -4.89 11.47
N THR A 148 1.24 -5.34 10.29
CA THR A 148 2.23 -4.69 9.44
C THR A 148 1.64 -4.51 8.04
N PHE A 149 2.32 -3.77 7.17
CA PHE A 149 1.91 -3.70 5.78
C PHE A 149 3.11 -3.77 4.83
N TYR A 150 2.81 -4.18 3.61
CA TYR A 150 3.73 -4.11 2.48
C TYR A 150 3.25 -3.02 1.52
N MET A 151 4.19 -2.23 1.01
CA MET A 151 3.95 -1.37 -0.14
C MET A 151 4.54 -2.02 -1.38
N MET A 152 3.76 -2.10 -2.43
CA MET A 152 4.17 -2.68 -3.71
C MET A 152 3.77 -1.72 -4.83
N GLU A 153 4.65 -1.56 -5.80
CA GLU A 153 4.39 -0.78 -7.00
C GLU A 153 3.88 -1.69 -8.12
N ALA A 154 2.85 -1.27 -8.84
CA ALA A 154 2.26 -2.03 -9.93
C ALA A 154 1.93 -1.12 -11.12
N ASP A 155 2.09 -1.63 -12.34
CA ASP A 155 1.66 -0.91 -13.52
C ASP A 155 0.13 -0.75 -13.54
N VAL A 156 -0.31 0.42 -13.99
CA VAL A 156 -1.72 0.60 -14.36
C VAL A 156 -1.90 0.10 -15.78
N THR A 157 -2.74 -0.92 -15.94
CA THR A 157 -2.97 -1.54 -17.24
C THR A 157 -4.43 -1.47 -17.66
N THR A 158 -4.66 -1.48 -18.98
CA THR A 158 -5.97 -1.64 -19.60
C THR A 158 -5.86 -2.63 -20.75
N MET A 159 -6.99 -3.15 -21.21
CA MET A 159 -7.04 -3.96 -22.43
C MET A 159 -7.43 -3.10 -23.63
N ASN A 160 -6.70 -3.24 -24.73
CA ASN A 160 -7.08 -2.64 -26.00
C ASN A 160 -8.17 -3.48 -26.72
N GLU A 161 -8.62 -3.01 -27.87
CA GLU A 161 -9.63 -3.68 -28.70
C GLU A 161 -9.21 -5.07 -29.22
N ASN A 162 -7.91 -5.38 -29.19
CA ASN A 162 -7.35 -6.67 -29.58
C ASN A 162 -7.07 -7.57 -28.38
N TYR A 163 -7.64 -7.28 -27.22
CA TYR A 163 -7.43 -8.02 -25.96
C TYR A 163 -5.96 -8.07 -25.52
N GLN A 164 -5.18 -7.03 -25.84
CA GLN A 164 -3.79 -6.89 -25.41
C GLN A 164 -3.71 -5.95 -24.21
N THR A 165 -2.92 -6.31 -23.23
CA THR A 165 -2.61 -5.46 -22.09
C THR A 165 -1.78 -4.26 -22.55
N VAL A 166 -2.24 -3.05 -22.21
CA VAL A 166 -1.56 -1.78 -22.49
C VAL A 166 -1.29 -1.08 -21.17
N ILE A 167 -0.04 -0.68 -20.95
CA ILE A 167 0.35 0.11 -19.78
C ILE A 167 -0.10 1.55 -19.98
N ILE A 168 -0.77 2.11 -18.99
CA ILE A 168 -1.13 3.52 -18.93
C ILE A 168 0.07 4.28 -18.36
N ASN A 169 0.76 5.02 -19.23
CA ASN A 169 1.92 5.81 -18.82
C ASN A 169 1.54 7.01 -17.95
N GLY A 170 2.46 7.42 -17.08
CA GLY A 170 2.34 8.61 -16.24
C GLY A 170 1.61 8.41 -14.92
N VAL A 171 1.05 7.23 -14.69
CA VAL A 171 0.43 6.82 -13.41
C VAL A 171 0.88 5.41 -13.02
N THR A 172 0.94 5.18 -11.73
CA THR A 172 1.32 3.89 -11.12
C THR A 172 0.36 3.59 -9.98
N LYS A 173 0.07 2.33 -9.75
CA LYS A 173 -0.62 1.86 -8.55
C LYS A 173 0.40 1.56 -7.45
N TYR A 174 0.12 2.08 -6.27
CA TYR A 174 0.79 1.72 -5.03
C TYR A 174 -0.17 0.90 -4.19
N THR A 175 0.12 -0.36 -4.03
CA THR A 175 -0.74 -1.24 -3.24
C THR A 175 -0.24 -1.29 -1.80
N ILE A 176 -1.11 -0.95 -0.87
CA ILE A 176 -0.88 -1.08 0.57
C ILE A 176 -1.59 -2.35 1.02
N ASN A 177 -0.82 -3.39 1.27
CA ASN A 177 -1.34 -4.68 1.73
C ASN A 177 -1.09 -4.82 3.23
N VAL A 178 -2.13 -4.66 4.05
CA VAL A 178 -2.05 -4.81 5.51
C VAL A 178 -2.24 -6.26 5.88
N VAL A 179 -1.32 -6.78 6.67
CA VAL A 179 -1.34 -8.16 7.16
C VAL A 179 -1.41 -8.18 8.69
N ASN A 180 -2.10 -9.17 9.24
CA ASN A 180 -2.12 -9.41 10.67
C ASN A 180 -0.85 -10.13 11.14
N LYS A 181 -0.71 -10.36 12.44
CA LYS A 181 0.44 -11.03 13.05
C LYS A 181 0.67 -12.46 12.55
N GLU A 182 -0.34 -13.12 11.99
CA GLU A 182 -0.24 -14.43 11.35
C GLU A 182 0.12 -14.34 9.86
N GLY A 183 0.43 -13.14 9.32
CA GLY A 183 0.75 -12.92 7.91
C GLY A 183 -0.46 -12.95 6.97
N LYS A 184 -1.70 -13.00 7.51
CA LYS A 184 -2.92 -13.03 6.69
C LYS A 184 -3.34 -11.63 6.28
N ASP A 185 -3.70 -11.46 5.02
CA ASP A 185 -4.20 -10.19 4.48
C ASP A 185 -5.50 -9.77 5.16
N ILE A 186 -5.54 -8.54 5.64
CA ILE A 186 -6.71 -7.93 6.30
C ILE A 186 -7.19 -6.66 5.61
N ALA A 187 -6.34 -6.00 4.81
CA ALA A 187 -6.73 -4.92 3.93
C ALA A 187 -5.80 -4.86 2.71
N TYR A 188 -6.33 -4.40 1.60
CA TYR A 188 -5.60 -4.17 0.36
C TYR A 188 -6.14 -2.92 -0.32
N LEU A 189 -5.31 -1.92 -0.45
CA LEU A 189 -5.68 -0.62 -1.02
C LEU A 189 -4.79 -0.33 -2.22
N GLU A 190 -5.41 0.05 -3.34
CA GLU A 190 -4.71 0.47 -4.55
C GLU A 190 -4.75 2.00 -4.67
N LEU A 191 -3.71 2.66 -4.23
CA LEU A 191 -3.53 4.11 -4.39
C LEU A 191 -2.94 4.41 -5.76
N VAL A 192 -3.44 5.44 -6.44
CA VAL A 192 -2.93 5.86 -7.75
C VAL A 192 -2.14 7.14 -7.59
N GLY A 193 -0.90 7.12 -8.03
CA GLY A 193 0.03 8.24 -7.96
C GLY A 193 0.93 8.33 -9.20
N LYS A 194 1.91 9.24 -9.16
CA LYS A 194 2.98 9.29 -10.16
C LYS A 194 3.94 8.12 -9.96
N PRO A 195 4.62 7.65 -10.99
CA PRO A 195 5.66 6.64 -10.85
C PRO A 195 6.81 7.11 -9.94
N GLY A 196 7.35 6.18 -9.15
CA GLY A 196 8.54 6.40 -8.33
C GLY A 196 8.32 7.16 -7.02
N LEU A 197 7.07 7.29 -6.53
CA LEU A 197 6.80 7.89 -5.22
C LEU A 197 7.21 6.93 -4.10
N THR A 198 7.84 7.51 -3.09
CA THR A 198 8.12 6.83 -1.82
C THR A 198 6.88 6.85 -0.91
N LEU A 199 6.86 5.99 0.09
CA LEU A 199 5.74 5.90 1.04
C LEU A 199 5.42 7.25 1.74
N PRO A 200 6.41 8.06 2.20
CA PRO A 200 6.11 9.40 2.72
C PRO A 200 5.44 10.34 1.71
N GLU A 201 5.75 10.21 0.42
CA GLU A 201 5.15 11.04 -0.65
C GLU A 201 3.72 10.60 -1.01
N LEU A 202 3.32 9.41 -0.58
CA LEU A 202 1.96 8.88 -0.74
C LEU A 202 1.02 9.30 0.41
N ILE A 203 1.52 9.98 1.45
CA ILE A 203 0.67 10.47 2.53
C ILE A 203 -0.37 11.44 1.98
N GLY A 204 -1.66 11.17 2.22
CA GLY A 204 -2.74 11.97 1.67
C GLY A 204 -4.10 11.29 1.73
N THR A 205 -5.09 11.95 1.15
CA THR A 205 -6.48 11.45 1.06
C THR A 205 -6.79 11.03 -0.36
N TYR A 206 -7.33 9.84 -0.51
CA TYR A 206 -7.62 9.18 -1.77
C TYR A 206 -9.11 8.90 -1.90
N THR A 207 -9.71 9.35 -3.00
CA THR A 207 -11.14 9.11 -3.27
C THR A 207 -11.30 7.84 -4.10
N ALA A 208 -12.16 6.92 -3.65
CA ALA A 208 -12.47 5.70 -4.39
C ALA A 208 -13.23 6.02 -5.68
N ARG A 209 -12.65 5.65 -6.83
CA ARG A 209 -13.20 5.88 -8.17
C ARG A 209 -12.91 4.73 -9.11
N SER A 210 -13.78 4.54 -10.11
CA SER A 210 -13.45 3.75 -11.28
C SER A 210 -12.50 4.56 -12.17
N GLY A 211 -11.42 3.96 -12.64
CA GLY A 211 -10.37 4.60 -13.43
C GLY A 211 -9.14 4.97 -12.60
N PHE A 212 -8.10 5.45 -13.29
CA PHE A 212 -6.77 5.60 -12.73
C PHE A 212 -6.32 7.06 -12.89
N SER A 213 -6.57 7.87 -11.88
CA SER A 213 -6.10 9.25 -11.80
C SER A 213 -5.29 9.44 -10.53
N GLU A 214 -4.27 10.30 -10.58
CA GLU A 214 -3.47 10.66 -9.41
C GLU A 214 -4.37 11.13 -8.24
N GLY A 215 -4.08 10.68 -7.02
CA GLY A 215 -4.85 10.99 -5.81
C GLY A 215 -6.16 10.20 -5.68
N THR A 216 -6.35 9.15 -6.47
CA THR A 216 -7.51 8.26 -6.33
C THR A 216 -7.14 6.92 -5.72
N LEU A 217 -8.12 6.27 -5.10
CA LEU A 217 -8.13 4.88 -4.71
C LEU A 217 -8.89 4.09 -5.77
N THR A 218 -8.32 3.01 -6.30
CA THR A 218 -9.06 2.13 -7.22
C THR A 218 -10.28 1.56 -6.51
N ALA A 219 -11.48 1.92 -6.97
CA ALA A 219 -12.72 1.46 -6.37
C ALA A 219 -12.82 -0.06 -6.40
N GLY A 220 -13.20 -0.64 -5.28
CA GLY A 220 -13.45 -2.06 -5.16
C GLY A 220 -14.79 -2.45 -5.76
N SER A 221 -14.84 -3.61 -6.38
CA SER A 221 -16.05 -4.21 -6.96
C SER A 221 -16.08 -5.70 -6.73
N TYR A 222 -17.27 -6.27 -6.80
CA TYR A 222 -17.47 -7.71 -6.75
C TYR A 222 -18.36 -8.19 -7.89
N ASN A 223 -17.95 -9.28 -8.52
CA ASN A 223 -18.71 -9.97 -9.56
C ASN A 223 -18.75 -11.47 -9.23
N ALA A 224 -19.93 -12.09 -9.27
CA ALA A 224 -20.13 -13.49 -8.91
C ALA A 224 -19.34 -14.50 -9.78
N TRP A 225 -18.94 -14.10 -10.99
CA TRP A 225 -18.21 -14.97 -11.93
C TRP A 225 -16.69 -14.80 -11.82
N TRP A 226 -16.22 -13.56 -11.54
CA TRP A 226 -14.80 -13.20 -11.58
C TRP A 226 -14.23 -12.86 -10.21
N GLY A 227 -15.07 -12.91 -9.16
CA GLY A 227 -14.68 -12.51 -7.82
C GLY A 227 -14.61 -10.99 -7.62
N GLY A 228 -13.81 -10.57 -6.68
CA GLY A 228 -13.62 -9.16 -6.36
C GLY A 228 -12.37 -8.58 -6.97
N SER A 229 -12.35 -7.25 -7.13
CA SER A 229 -11.21 -6.48 -7.61
C SER A 229 -11.14 -5.12 -6.94
N GLY A 230 -9.99 -4.44 -7.06
CA GLY A 230 -9.73 -3.13 -6.46
C GLY A 230 -9.55 -3.19 -4.94
N SER A 231 -9.76 -2.06 -4.29
CA SER A 231 -9.46 -1.89 -2.87
C SER A 231 -10.50 -2.54 -1.96
N TRP A 232 -10.03 -3.22 -0.92
CA TRP A 232 -10.88 -3.94 0.03
C TRP A 232 -10.25 -4.03 1.43
N PHE A 233 -11.07 -4.33 2.42
CA PHE A 233 -10.63 -4.73 3.77
C PHE A 233 -11.55 -5.80 4.36
N LYS A 234 -11.09 -6.46 5.42
CA LYS A 234 -11.92 -7.39 6.20
C LYS A 234 -12.53 -6.67 7.38
N ASN A 235 -13.83 -6.82 7.55
CA ASN A 235 -14.53 -6.33 8.73
C ASN A 235 -14.21 -7.20 9.98
N ALA A 236 -14.76 -6.85 11.13
CA ALA A 236 -14.52 -7.56 12.38
C ALA A 236 -14.90 -9.06 12.34
N SER A 237 -15.83 -9.47 11.47
CA SER A 237 -16.17 -10.88 11.26
C SER A 237 -15.25 -11.61 10.29
N GLY A 238 -14.24 -10.93 9.73
CA GLY A 238 -13.32 -11.48 8.73
C GLY A 238 -13.87 -11.50 7.31
N THR A 239 -15.03 -10.89 7.07
CA THR A 239 -15.65 -10.83 5.73
C THR A 239 -15.04 -9.71 4.90
N VAL A 240 -14.67 -10.00 3.65
CA VAL A 240 -14.14 -9.02 2.71
C VAL A 240 -15.21 -8.00 2.33
N GLN A 241 -14.82 -6.72 2.40
CA GLN A 241 -15.62 -5.56 2.04
C GLN A 241 -14.86 -4.76 0.98
N TYR A 242 -15.40 -4.65 -0.23
CA TYR A 242 -14.81 -3.88 -1.33
C TYR A 242 -15.24 -2.41 -1.21
N ILE A 243 -14.29 -1.48 -1.23
CA ILE A 243 -14.54 -0.04 -1.09
C ILE A 243 -14.98 0.53 -2.44
N SER A 244 -16.28 0.70 -2.65
CA SER A 244 -16.82 1.16 -3.93
C SER A 244 -16.95 2.68 -4.05
N ALA A 245 -17.02 3.41 -2.92
CA ALA A 245 -17.02 4.87 -2.88
C ALA A 245 -16.61 5.38 -1.49
N GLY A 246 -16.27 6.65 -1.41
CA GLY A 246 -15.80 7.33 -0.19
C GLY A 246 -14.32 7.69 -0.28
N THR A 247 -13.76 8.12 0.83
CA THR A 247 -12.36 8.54 0.91
C THR A 247 -11.61 7.77 1.97
N VAL A 248 -10.36 7.40 1.66
CA VAL A 248 -9.41 6.80 2.60
C VAL A 248 -8.20 7.71 2.73
N THR A 249 -7.76 7.94 3.95
CA THR A 249 -6.58 8.74 4.26
C THR A 249 -5.44 7.83 4.71
N LEU A 250 -4.29 7.96 4.06
CA LEU A 250 -3.01 7.46 4.54
C LEU A 250 -2.31 8.59 5.29
N SER A 251 -1.98 8.39 6.53
CA SER A 251 -1.25 9.34 7.38
C SER A 251 -0.07 8.66 8.07
N SER A 252 0.86 9.45 8.60
CA SER A 252 1.95 8.92 9.41
C SER A 252 2.23 9.78 10.63
N VAL A 253 2.84 9.15 11.63
CA VAL A 253 3.37 9.80 12.82
C VAL A 253 4.70 9.14 13.18
N THR A 254 5.69 9.95 13.59
CA THR A 254 6.92 9.42 14.16
C THR A 254 6.74 9.26 15.66
N GLY A 255 6.92 8.04 16.15
CA GLY A 255 6.85 7.75 17.59
C GLY A 255 8.06 8.33 18.34
N SER A 256 7.98 8.31 19.68
CA SER A 256 9.08 8.69 20.55
C SER A 256 10.33 7.81 20.37
N ASP A 257 10.17 6.62 19.81
CA ASP A 257 11.24 5.69 19.40
C ASP A 257 11.94 6.07 18.08
N GLY A 258 11.51 7.16 17.43
CA GLY A 258 12.03 7.61 16.14
C GLY A 258 11.52 6.80 14.94
N VAL A 259 10.59 5.87 15.14
CA VAL A 259 10.03 5.02 14.08
C VAL A 259 8.80 5.69 13.46
N ALA A 260 8.70 5.64 12.14
CA ALA A 260 7.49 6.06 11.43
C ALA A 260 6.40 4.98 11.53
N TYR A 261 5.22 5.38 11.97
CA TYR A 261 4.01 4.58 12.02
C TYR A 261 2.98 5.15 11.08
N TYR A 262 2.26 4.31 10.38
CA TYR A 262 1.28 4.71 9.38
C TYR A 262 -0.13 4.35 9.83
N SER A 263 -1.10 5.10 9.36
CA SER A 263 -2.51 4.84 9.64
C SER A 263 -3.32 4.97 8.36
N LEU A 264 -4.21 4.01 8.16
CA LEU A 264 -5.19 3.97 7.07
C LEU A 264 -6.57 4.13 7.67
N SER A 265 -7.25 5.22 7.37
CA SER A 265 -8.57 5.53 7.94
C SER A 265 -9.54 6.03 6.89
N GLY A 266 -10.82 5.73 7.06
CA GLY A 266 -11.91 6.23 6.23
C GLY A 266 -13.24 5.92 6.89
N GLU A 267 -14.12 6.91 6.94
CA GLU A 267 -15.43 6.81 7.59
C GLU A 267 -16.56 6.88 6.55
N GLY A 268 -17.67 6.20 6.83
CA GLY A 268 -18.87 6.22 6.00
C GLY A 268 -18.65 5.72 4.57
N LEU A 269 -17.69 4.83 4.35
CA LEU A 269 -17.39 4.26 3.05
C LEU A 269 -18.56 3.47 2.51
N THR A 270 -18.83 3.56 1.20
CA THR A 270 -19.76 2.65 0.54
C THR A 270 -19.03 1.34 0.21
N LEU A 271 -19.58 0.24 0.69
CA LEU A 271 -18.96 -1.09 0.64
C LEU A 271 -19.82 -2.07 -0.16
N ILE A 272 -19.15 -3.03 -0.79
CA ILE A 272 -19.77 -4.21 -1.43
C ILE A 272 -19.15 -5.45 -0.82
N SER A 273 -19.95 -6.36 -0.27
CA SER A 273 -19.46 -7.63 0.26
C SER A 273 -19.09 -8.61 -0.86
N ASN A 274 -18.42 -9.70 -0.50
CA ASN A 274 -18.17 -10.84 -1.41
C ASN A 274 -19.43 -11.62 -1.82
N THR A 275 -20.61 -11.18 -1.40
CA THR A 275 -21.92 -11.66 -1.88
C THR A 275 -22.65 -10.61 -2.71
N GLY A 276 -22.02 -9.45 -2.99
CA GLY A 276 -22.62 -8.34 -3.74
C GLY A 276 -23.53 -7.44 -2.93
N THR A 277 -23.66 -7.66 -1.61
CA THR A 277 -24.51 -6.82 -0.73
C THR A 277 -23.83 -5.49 -0.47
N LYS A 278 -24.55 -4.36 -0.66
CA LYS A 278 -24.10 -3.00 -0.35
C LYS A 278 -24.34 -2.65 1.12
N SER A 279 -23.38 -1.97 1.72
CA SER A 279 -23.43 -1.45 3.10
C SER A 279 -22.61 -0.18 3.23
N THR A 280 -22.61 0.41 4.41
CA THR A 280 -21.65 1.45 4.80
C THR A 280 -20.78 0.95 5.94
N GLY A 281 -19.56 1.47 6.05
CA GLY A 281 -18.65 1.11 7.15
C GLY A 281 -17.35 1.90 7.09
N ASP A 282 -16.51 1.64 8.06
CA ASP A 282 -15.28 2.37 8.27
C ASP A 282 -14.07 1.44 8.15
N ILE A 283 -12.94 2.00 7.74
CA ILE A 283 -11.62 1.38 7.83
C ILE A 283 -10.80 2.14 8.85
N ASP A 284 -10.16 1.43 9.77
CA ASP A 284 -9.28 2.02 10.78
C ASP A 284 -8.14 1.06 11.14
N HIS A 285 -7.01 1.21 10.42
CA HIS A 285 -5.76 0.51 10.72
C HIS A 285 -4.73 1.54 11.18
N ARG A 286 -4.58 1.70 12.51
CA ARG A 286 -3.67 2.69 13.11
C ARG A 286 -2.33 2.09 13.49
N PHE A 287 -1.29 2.93 13.39
CA PHE A 287 0.06 2.67 13.87
C PHE A 287 0.67 1.37 13.37
N VAL A 288 0.40 1.04 12.12
CA VAL A 288 1.03 -0.09 11.45
C VAL A 288 2.44 0.27 10.97
N LYS A 289 3.37 -0.68 11.07
CA LYS A 289 4.73 -0.54 10.51
C LYS A 289 4.78 -1.07 9.09
N GLU A 290 5.55 -0.39 8.25
CA GLU A 290 5.95 -0.97 6.98
C GLU A 290 6.85 -2.19 7.23
N LYS A 291 6.58 -3.27 6.50
CA LYS A 291 7.47 -4.40 6.34
C LYS A 291 8.06 -4.31 4.93
N PRO A 292 9.32 -3.86 4.78
CA PRO A 292 9.90 -3.70 3.47
C PRO A 292 10.00 -5.05 2.76
N LEU A 293 9.68 -5.07 1.47
CA LEU A 293 9.94 -6.23 0.63
C LEU A 293 11.43 -6.26 0.28
N LEU A 294 12.06 -7.37 0.63
CA LEU A 294 13.45 -7.63 0.29
C LEU A 294 13.50 -8.32 -1.08
N GLY A 295 14.58 -8.12 -1.80
CA GLY A 295 14.71 -8.56 -3.18
C GLY A 295 14.27 -7.45 -4.16
N LYS A 296 14.42 -7.72 -5.45
CA LYS A 296 14.20 -6.74 -6.52
C LYS A 296 13.25 -7.29 -7.57
N VAL A 297 12.25 -6.53 -7.92
CA VAL A 297 11.40 -6.78 -9.09
C VAL A 297 11.89 -5.91 -10.25
N GLU A 298 12.20 -6.52 -11.37
CA GLU A 298 12.45 -5.83 -12.63
C GLU A 298 11.34 -6.19 -13.61
N ARG A 299 10.61 -5.17 -14.06
CA ARG A 299 9.41 -5.35 -14.90
C ARG A 299 9.69 -5.08 -16.36
N ASN A 300 8.93 -5.75 -17.21
CA ASN A 300 8.77 -5.41 -18.63
C ASN A 300 10.08 -5.43 -19.44
N HIS A 301 10.99 -6.36 -19.14
CA HIS A 301 12.11 -6.61 -20.04
C HIS A 301 11.58 -7.00 -21.41
N ALA A 302 12.09 -6.35 -22.47
CA ALA A 302 11.63 -6.53 -23.84
C ALA A 302 12.60 -7.37 -24.67
N ILE A 303 12.04 -8.22 -25.51
CA ILE A 303 12.74 -9.04 -26.53
C ILE A 303 12.03 -8.87 -27.86
N ASP A 304 12.72 -8.35 -28.87
CA ASP A 304 12.22 -8.36 -30.25
C ASP A 304 12.27 -9.79 -30.80
N SER A 305 11.14 -10.49 -30.70
CA SER A 305 11.09 -11.91 -31.06
C SER A 305 10.90 -12.11 -32.56
N LYS A 306 11.86 -12.79 -33.18
CA LYS A 306 11.73 -13.24 -34.57
C LYS A 306 10.73 -14.40 -34.74
N TYR A 307 10.47 -15.19 -33.68
CA TYR A 307 9.52 -16.29 -33.75
C TYR A 307 8.06 -15.81 -33.54
N LYS A 308 7.86 -14.69 -32.82
CA LYS A 308 6.55 -14.08 -32.60
C LYS A 308 6.30 -12.88 -33.52
N ASN A 309 7.31 -12.38 -34.23
CA ASN A 309 7.27 -11.19 -35.09
C ASN A 309 6.73 -9.96 -34.36
N ARG A 310 7.10 -9.81 -33.07
CA ARG A 310 6.70 -8.70 -32.21
C ARG A 310 7.63 -8.60 -31.00
N GLU A 311 7.56 -7.46 -30.33
CA GLU A 311 8.12 -7.32 -28.98
C GLU A 311 7.38 -8.25 -28.03
N MET A 312 8.12 -9.09 -27.31
CA MET A 312 7.68 -9.95 -26.22
C MET A 312 8.27 -9.43 -24.91
N ARG A 313 7.60 -9.68 -23.81
CA ARG A 313 8.02 -9.16 -22.50
C ARG A 313 8.12 -10.25 -21.45
N TYR A 314 8.93 -9.99 -20.43
CA TYR A 314 8.98 -10.77 -19.20
C TYR A 314 9.28 -9.85 -18.01
N SER A 315 8.86 -10.26 -16.82
CA SER A 315 9.28 -9.67 -15.57
C SER A 315 10.05 -10.68 -14.74
N ILE A 316 10.87 -10.19 -13.81
CA ILE A 316 11.76 -11.05 -13.04
C ILE A 316 11.80 -10.57 -11.58
N TYR A 317 11.80 -11.52 -10.66
CA TYR A 317 12.08 -11.30 -9.24
C TYR A 317 13.47 -11.87 -8.92
N LEU A 318 14.31 -11.03 -8.34
CA LEU A 318 15.64 -11.36 -7.86
C LEU A 318 15.62 -11.39 -6.33
N PRO A 319 16.05 -12.48 -5.67
CA PRO A 319 16.07 -12.56 -4.20
C PRO A 319 17.01 -11.51 -3.60
N GLU A 320 16.85 -11.22 -2.30
CA GLU A 320 17.65 -10.19 -1.60
C GLU A 320 19.15 -10.43 -1.72
N SER A 321 19.58 -11.69 -1.65
CA SER A 321 21.00 -12.06 -1.73
C SER A 321 21.56 -12.05 -3.15
N TYR A 322 20.79 -11.61 -4.17
CA TYR A 322 21.27 -11.50 -5.54
C TYR A 322 22.24 -10.33 -5.69
N ASP A 323 23.51 -10.66 -5.94
CA ASP A 323 24.62 -9.71 -6.03
C ASP A 323 25.20 -9.56 -7.45
N GLY A 324 24.63 -10.25 -8.44
CA GLY A 324 25.15 -10.31 -9.80
C GLY A 324 26.37 -11.22 -9.98
N VAL A 325 26.77 -11.96 -8.96
CA VAL A 325 27.92 -12.90 -8.96
C VAL A 325 27.45 -14.32 -8.70
N LYS A 326 26.74 -14.54 -7.58
CA LYS A 326 26.16 -15.82 -7.18
C LYS A 326 25.07 -16.26 -8.16
N GLU A 327 25.11 -17.52 -8.57
CA GLU A 327 24.11 -18.11 -9.44
C GLU A 327 22.97 -18.74 -8.64
N PHE A 328 21.75 -18.59 -9.14
CA PHE A 328 20.50 -19.07 -8.52
C PHE A 328 19.76 -20.05 -9.42
N PRO A 329 19.04 -21.04 -8.87
CA PRO A 329 18.09 -21.82 -9.64
C PRO A 329 16.92 -20.93 -10.09
N VAL A 330 16.16 -21.39 -11.09
CA VAL A 330 15.11 -20.60 -11.73
C VAL A 330 13.76 -21.30 -11.70
N LEU A 331 12.74 -20.58 -11.23
CA LEU A 331 11.35 -20.91 -11.43
C LEU A 331 10.79 -20.09 -12.60
N TRP A 332 10.34 -20.76 -13.64
CA TRP A 332 9.55 -20.18 -14.72
C TRP A 332 8.07 -20.23 -14.32
N LEU A 333 7.52 -19.07 -13.95
CA LEU A 333 6.17 -18.97 -13.40
C LEU A 333 5.24 -18.31 -14.44
N ILE A 334 4.44 -19.13 -15.12
CA ILE A 334 3.70 -18.74 -16.32
C ILE A 334 2.22 -18.49 -16.03
N HIS A 335 1.64 -17.46 -16.67
CA HIS A 335 0.31 -16.93 -16.38
C HIS A 335 -0.81 -17.64 -17.16
N GLY A 336 -2.07 -17.31 -16.84
CA GLY A 336 -3.29 -17.81 -17.47
C GLY A 336 -3.71 -17.01 -18.71
N TYR A 337 -4.77 -17.49 -19.38
CA TYR A 337 -5.33 -16.81 -20.56
C TYR A 337 -5.87 -15.43 -20.20
N GLY A 338 -5.47 -14.41 -20.99
CA GLY A 338 -5.89 -13.01 -20.76
C GLY A 338 -5.11 -12.27 -19.69
N ASP A 339 -4.08 -12.89 -19.12
CA ASP A 339 -3.09 -12.28 -18.24
C ASP A 339 -1.82 -11.87 -19.01
N ASP A 340 -0.79 -11.40 -18.32
CA ASP A 340 0.49 -10.96 -18.87
C ASP A 340 1.66 -11.27 -17.93
N GLN A 341 2.87 -10.79 -18.28
CA GLN A 341 4.10 -10.97 -17.50
C GLN A 341 4.05 -10.35 -16.09
N ASN A 342 3.14 -9.42 -15.81
CA ASN A 342 3.00 -8.76 -14.51
C ASN A 342 1.89 -9.37 -13.65
N SER A 343 1.06 -10.22 -14.20
CA SER A 343 -0.13 -10.71 -13.48
C SER A 343 0.20 -11.51 -12.22
N TRP A 344 1.30 -12.28 -12.20
CA TRP A 344 1.77 -12.92 -10.98
C TRP A 344 2.28 -11.94 -9.93
N LEU A 345 2.78 -10.77 -10.35
CA LEU A 345 3.17 -9.69 -9.43
C LEU A 345 1.94 -8.95 -8.89
N ASP A 346 1.05 -8.51 -9.78
CA ASP A 346 -0.01 -7.56 -9.48
C ASP A 346 -1.28 -8.21 -8.90
N LYS A 347 -1.57 -9.43 -9.33
CA LYS A 347 -2.72 -10.21 -8.87
C LYS A 347 -2.30 -11.37 -7.96
N GLY A 348 -1.16 -11.98 -8.25
CA GLY A 348 -0.63 -13.13 -7.51
C GLY A 348 0.18 -12.77 -6.27
N PHE A 349 0.58 -11.51 -6.10
CA PHE A 349 1.48 -11.04 -5.03
C PHE A 349 2.75 -11.88 -4.89
N MET A 350 3.24 -12.39 -6.02
CA MET A 350 4.34 -13.35 -6.08
C MET A 350 5.57 -12.87 -5.32
N HIS A 351 5.95 -11.61 -5.50
CA HIS A 351 7.14 -11.03 -4.86
C HIS A 351 6.99 -10.95 -3.33
N LYS A 352 5.77 -10.66 -2.80
CA LYS A 352 5.49 -10.72 -1.36
C LYS A 352 5.59 -12.16 -0.84
N ILE A 353 4.95 -13.09 -1.54
CA ILE A 353 4.92 -14.51 -1.13
C ILE A 353 6.32 -15.13 -1.20
N ALA A 354 7.09 -14.78 -2.23
CA ALA A 354 8.49 -15.21 -2.36
C ALA A 354 9.36 -14.63 -1.25
N HIS A 355 9.21 -13.33 -0.94
CA HIS A 355 9.89 -12.70 0.18
C HIS A 355 9.62 -13.43 1.50
N ASP A 356 8.35 -13.67 1.84
CA ASP A 356 7.98 -14.36 3.07
C ASP A 356 8.59 -15.77 3.12
N TYR A 357 8.51 -16.53 2.02
CA TYR A 357 9.11 -17.86 1.92
C TYR A 357 10.63 -17.84 2.14
N PHE A 358 11.37 -16.88 1.56
CA PHE A 358 12.83 -16.80 1.68
C PHE A 358 13.27 -16.34 3.06
N VAL A 359 12.57 -15.38 3.66
CA VAL A 359 12.84 -14.92 5.04
C VAL A 359 12.61 -16.03 6.07
N GLU A 360 11.65 -16.92 5.83
CA GLU A 360 11.39 -18.10 6.65
C GLU A 360 12.42 -19.23 6.45
N GLY A 361 13.46 -18.99 5.65
CA GLY A 361 14.55 -19.94 5.40
C GLY A 361 14.32 -20.85 4.19
N GLY A 362 13.33 -20.53 3.37
CA GLY A 362 13.12 -21.20 2.09
C GLY A 362 14.28 -20.97 1.13
N ARG A 363 14.48 -21.91 0.21
CA ARG A 363 15.57 -21.83 -0.76
C ARG A 363 15.33 -20.70 -1.75
N GLU A 364 16.26 -19.76 -1.81
CA GLU A 364 16.24 -18.65 -2.75
C GLU A 364 16.33 -19.12 -4.20
N MET A 365 15.54 -18.49 -5.06
CA MET A 365 15.50 -18.70 -6.49
C MET A 365 15.15 -17.42 -7.23
N ILE A 366 15.58 -17.32 -8.47
CA ILE A 366 15.09 -16.32 -9.41
C ILE A 366 13.74 -16.79 -9.95
N ILE A 367 12.76 -15.87 -10.02
CA ILE A 367 11.43 -16.17 -10.57
C ILE A 367 11.23 -15.33 -11.83
N VAL A 368 11.00 -15.99 -12.96
CA VAL A 368 10.76 -15.34 -14.25
C VAL A 368 9.30 -15.52 -14.66
N THR A 369 8.64 -14.41 -14.96
CA THR A 369 7.24 -14.38 -15.39
C THR A 369 7.16 -13.84 -16.81
N PRO A 370 7.13 -14.69 -17.84
CA PRO A 370 7.03 -14.25 -19.23
C PRO A 370 5.58 -13.98 -19.66
N ASP A 371 5.39 -13.07 -20.61
CA ASP A 371 4.12 -12.93 -21.35
C ASP A 371 3.89 -14.14 -22.26
N GLY A 372 2.88 -14.92 -21.94
CA GLY A 372 2.44 -16.09 -22.72
C GLY A 372 1.44 -15.77 -23.83
N LEU A 373 1.02 -14.51 -23.91
CA LEU A 373 -0.10 -14.09 -24.76
C LEU A 373 -1.35 -14.98 -24.53
N THR A 374 -1.90 -15.51 -25.62
CA THR A 374 -3.02 -16.49 -25.60
C THR A 374 -2.65 -17.80 -26.30
N ASP A 375 -1.33 -18.10 -26.40
CA ASP A 375 -0.78 -19.15 -27.27
C ASP A 375 -0.77 -20.55 -26.65
N PHE A 376 -1.27 -20.70 -25.43
CA PHE A 376 -1.17 -21.96 -24.68
C PHE A 376 0.28 -22.50 -24.60
N TYR A 377 1.26 -21.59 -24.71
CA TYR A 377 2.69 -21.95 -24.65
C TYR A 377 3.14 -22.96 -25.71
N MET A 378 2.43 -23.03 -26.84
CA MET A 378 2.66 -24.00 -27.93
C MET A 378 3.11 -23.32 -29.23
N GLY A 379 3.52 -24.13 -30.20
CA GLY A 379 3.82 -23.69 -31.56
C GLY A 379 4.99 -22.72 -31.65
N ALA A 380 4.76 -21.53 -32.22
CA ALA A 380 5.80 -20.51 -32.34
C ALA A 380 6.32 -20.01 -30.98
N TYR A 381 5.47 -20.07 -29.95
CA TYR A 381 5.85 -19.67 -28.60
C TYR A 381 6.92 -20.59 -28.00
N GLU A 382 6.91 -21.89 -28.28
CA GLU A 382 7.96 -22.81 -27.85
C GLU A 382 9.34 -22.38 -28.36
N ASN A 383 9.41 -21.98 -29.62
CA ASN A 383 10.69 -21.50 -30.19
C ASN A 383 11.12 -20.18 -29.52
N TYR A 384 10.21 -19.26 -29.30
CA TYR A 384 10.49 -18.05 -28.51
C TYR A 384 11.02 -18.40 -27.11
N PHE A 385 10.29 -19.24 -26.38
CA PHE A 385 10.64 -19.58 -24.99
C PHE A 385 12.03 -20.23 -24.89
N PHE A 386 12.31 -21.26 -25.71
CA PHE A 386 13.55 -22.04 -25.59
C PHE A 386 14.74 -21.47 -26.35
N LYS A 387 14.51 -20.67 -27.40
CA LYS A 387 15.59 -20.17 -28.27
C LYS A 387 15.86 -18.67 -28.15
N GLU A 388 14.97 -17.91 -27.51
CA GLU A 388 15.15 -16.48 -27.29
C GLU A 388 15.06 -16.14 -25.80
N LEU A 389 13.91 -16.39 -25.13
CA LEU A 389 13.69 -15.98 -23.75
C LEU A 389 14.65 -16.66 -22.77
N MET A 390 14.74 -17.99 -22.79
CA MET A 390 15.60 -18.71 -21.85
C MET A 390 17.08 -18.31 -22.01
N PRO A 391 17.68 -18.27 -23.23
CA PRO A 391 19.02 -17.75 -23.43
C PRO A 391 19.22 -16.29 -23.02
N GLU A 392 18.23 -15.44 -23.23
CA GLU A 392 18.24 -14.04 -22.81
C GLU A 392 18.39 -13.91 -21.29
N VAL A 393 17.53 -14.61 -20.53
CA VAL A 393 17.60 -14.63 -19.07
C VAL A 393 18.94 -15.19 -18.59
N GLU A 394 19.43 -16.27 -19.21
CA GLU A 394 20.71 -16.90 -18.86
C GLU A 394 21.93 -16.03 -19.22
N SER A 395 21.79 -15.07 -20.13
CA SER A 395 22.85 -14.13 -20.47
C SER A 395 22.88 -12.90 -19.57
N LYS A 396 21.70 -12.43 -19.14
CA LYS A 396 21.56 -11.20 -18.36
C LYS A 396 21.67 -11.41 -16.86
N PHE A 397 21.24 -12.57 -16.39
CA PHE A 397 21.16 -12.84 -14.95
C PHE A 397 22.02 -14.04 -14.53
N LYS A 398 22.44 -14.04 -13.29
CA LYS A 398 23.24 -15.14 -12.72
C LYS A 398 22.34 -16.30 -12.35
N VAL A 399 22.05 -17.15 -13.33
CA VAL A 399 21.21 -18.33 -13.17
C VAL A 399 22.03 -19.61 -13.30
N LYS A 400 21.78 -20.57 -12.42
CA LYS A 400 22.36 -21.92 -12.55
C LYS A 400 21.81 -22.57 -13.83
N LYS A 401 22.71 -23.17 -14.62
CA LYS A 401 22.36 -23.86 -15.87
C LYS A 401 22.22 -25.35 -15.60
N GLY A 402 21.30 -25.97 -16.33
CA GLY A 402 21.02 -27.40 -16.18
C GLY A 402 19.55 -27.65 -15.82
N ARG A 403 19.08 -28.82 -16.15
CA ARG A 403 17.72 -29.28 -15.87
C ARG A 403 17.42 -29.24 -14.37
N GLU A 404 18.36 -29.66 -13.56
CA GLU A 404 18.28 -29.80 -12.11
C GLU A 404 18.12 -28.47 -11.35
N TYR A 405 18.28 -27.33 -12.05
CA TYR A 405 18.12 -25.97 -11.53
C TYR A 405 16.97 -25.21 -12.15
N ARG A 406 16.11 -25.89 -12.96
CA ARG A 406 14.98 -25.26 -13.63
C ARG A 406 13.67 -25.97 -13.26
N THR A 407 12.71 -25.19 -12.83
CA THR A 407 11.33 -25.64 -12.61
C THR A 407 10.38 -24.75 -13.40
N VAL A 408 9.21 -25.30 -13.73
CA VAL A 408 8.13 -24.55 -14.39
C VAL A 408 6.84 -24.74 -13.63
N ALA A 409 6.14 -23.64 -13.37
CA ALA A 409 4.83 -23.66 -12.73
C ALA A 409 3.90 -22.65 -13.39
N GLY A 410 2.60 -22.85 -13.30
CA GLY A 410 1.64 -21.93 -13.86
C GLY A 410 0.20 -22.28 -13.58
N LEU A 411 -0.69 -21.33 -13.87
CA LEU A 411 -2.12 -21.43 -13.61
C LEU A 411 -2.92 -21.52 -14.91
N SER A 412 -4.02 -22.26 -14.95
CA SER A 412 -4.95 -22.31 -16.08
C SER A 412 -4.26 -22.65 -17.41
N MET A 413 -4.20 -21.72 -18.37
CA MET A 413 -3.36 -21.84 -19.59
C MET A 413 -1.89 -22.07 -19.21
N GLY A 414 -1.37 -21.39 -18.18
CA GLY A 414 -0.01 -21.64 -17.67
C GLY A 414 0.12 -23.00 -16.97
N GLY A 415 -0.92 -23.50 -16.34
CA GLY A 415 -0.99 -24.87 -15.82
C GLY A 415 -0.85 -25.91 -16.93
N HIS A 416 -1.56 -25.68 -18.05
CA HIS A 416 -1.34 -26.43 -19.28
C HIS A 416 0.11 -26.35 -19.75
N GLY A 417 0.64 -25.13 -19.89
CA GLY A 417 2.02 -24.90 -20.35
C GLY A 417 3.06 -25.58 -19.47
N SER A 418 2.87 -25.54 -18.15
CA SER A 418 3.79 -26.19 -17.20
C SER A 418 3.81 -27.70 -17.36
N LEU A 419 2.63 -28.31 -17.46
CA LEU A 419 2.52 -29.75 -17.68
C LEU A 419 3.07 -30.16 -19.05
N TYR A 420 2.72 -29.40 -20.09
CA TYR A 420 3.20 -29.64 -21.46
C TYR A 420 4.73 -29.55 -21.56
N TYR A 421 5.34 -28.49 -20.99
CA TYR A 421 6.79 -28.33 -21.01
C TYR A 421 7.49 -29.39 -20.18
N GLY A 422 6.98 -29.71 -19.00
CA GLY A 422 7.53 -30.79 -18.17
C GLY A 422 7.54 -32.13 -18.88
N LEU A 423 6.47 -32.49 -19.56
CA LEU A 423 6.37 -33.77 -20.26
C LEU A 423 7.12 -33.76 -21.60
N LYS A 424 7.02 -32.69 -22.40
CA LYS A 424 7.64 -32.62 -23.72
C LYS A 424 9.14 -32.37 -23.69
N TYR A 425 9.57 -31.44 -22.82
CA TYR A 425 10.95 -30.98 -22.67
C TYR A 425 11.56 -31.43 -21.34
N ASN A 426 11.42 -32.74 -21.05
CA ASN A 426 11.88 -33.34 -19.80
C ASN A 426 13.40 -33.22 -19.57
N ASP A 427 14.18 -32.85 -20.61
CA ASP A 427 15.59 -32.51 -20.52
C ASP A 427 15.85 -31.07 -20.04
N LYS A 428 14.81 -30.24 -19.90
CA LYS A 428 14.94 -28.82 -19.52
C LYS A 428 14.52 -28.52 -18.08
N PHE A 429 13.60 -29.30 -17.52
CA PHE A 429 13.01 -29.05 -16.21
C PHE A 429 13.09 -30.26 -15.31
N CYS A 430 13.42 -30.06 -14.02
CA CYS A 430 13.38 -31.11 -13.01
C CYS A 430 12.00 -31.25 -12.35
N TYR A 431 11.15 -30.20 -12.45
CA TYR A 431 9.81 -30.20 -11.86
C TYR A 431 8.83 -29.35 -12.66
N ALA A 432 7.57 -29.79 -12.66
CA ALA A 432 6.43 -29.07 -13.23
C ALA A 432 5.27 -29.01 -12.23
N TYR A 433 4.76 -27.80 -11.93
CA TYR A 433 3.62 -27.62 -11.05
C TYR A 433 2.46 -26.96 -11.83
N ALA A 434 1.38 -27.69 -12.03
CA ALA A 434 0.24 -27.26 -12.81
C ALA A 434 -0.95 -26.94 -11.90
N MET A 435 -1.32 -25.65 -11.83
CA MET A 435 -2.48 -25.17 -11.08
C MET A 435 -3.67 -25.01 -12.00
N SER A 436 -4.80 -25.66 -11.69
CA SER A 436 -6.04 -25.61 -12.49
C SER A 436 -5.78 -25.75 -14.00
N PRO A 437 -5.08 -26.79 -14.48
CA PRO A 437 -4.58 -26.85 -15.87
C PRO A 437 -5.70 -26.97 -16.91
N ALA A 438 -5.74 -26.03 -17.87
CA ALA A 438 -6.58 -26.10 -19.06
C ALA A 438 -5.91 -26.97 -20.13
N CYS A 439 -5.88 -28.28 -19.97
CA CYS A 439 -5.09 -29.18 -20.81
C CYS A 439 -5.61 -29.27 -22.26
N MET A 440 -4.82 -28.80 -23.22
CA MET A 440 -5.14 -28.73 -24.65
C MET A 440 -4.21 -29.59 -25.52
N PHE A 441 -3.46 -30.53 -24.92
CA PHE A 441 -2.57 -31.44 -25.64
C PHE A 441 -2.85 -32.90 -25.26
N ASP A 442 -2.45 -33.81 -26.13
CA ASP A 442 -2.55 -35.24 -25.85
C ASP A 442 -1.35 -35.72 -25.03
N VAL A 443 -1.59 -36.02 -23.76
CA VAL A 443 -0.59 -36.52 -22.81
C VAL A 443 0.07 -37.80 -23.33
N LYS A 444 -0.73 -38.76 -23.85
CA LYS A 444 -0.22 -40.07 -24.29
C LYS A 444 0.81 -39.91 -25.41
N SER A 445 0.47 -39.15 -26.45
CA SER A 445 1.37 -38.91 -27.58
C SER A 445 2.61 -38.13 -27.17
N THR A 446 2.47 -37.20 -26.20
CA THR A 446 3.60 -36.38 -25.72
C THR A 446 4.66 -37.20 -24.98
N VAL A 447 4.25 -38.28 -24.29
CA VAL A 447 5.17 -39.14 -23.53
C VAL A 447 5.49 -40.47 -24.23
N ALA A 448 4.93 -40.68 -25.42
CA ALA A 448 5.17 -41.89 -26.18
C ALA A 448 6.66 -42.12 -26.45
N GLY A 449 7.16 -43.31 -26.14
CA GLY A 449 8.57 -43.70 -26.32
C GLY A 449 9.56 -43.05 -25.34
N LYS A 450 9.12 -42.22 -24.40
CA LYS A 450 10.00 -41.66 -23.37
C LYS A 450 10.23 -42.65 -22.23
N ASP A 451 11.45 -42.64 -21.71
CA ASP A 451 11.73 -43.27 -20.43
C ASP A 451 11.01 -42.50 -19.30
N LYS A 452 10.08 -43.16 -18.61
CA LYS A 452 9.27 -42.55 -17.56
C LYS A 452 10.11 -42.06 -16.36
N SER A 453 11.26 -42.71 -16.09
CA SER A 453 12.19 -42.30 -15.05
C SER A 453 12.91 -40.98 -15.36
N SER A 454 12.95 -40.59 -16.62
CA SER A 454 13.53 -39.31 -17.07
C SER A 454 12.56 -38.13 -17.00
N LEU A 455 11.28 -38.38 -16.74
CA LEU A 455 10.29 -37.30 -16.62
C LEU A 455 10.55 -36.48 -15.35
N PRO A 456 10.16 -35.19 -15.33
CA PRO A 456 10.27 -34.37 -14.11
C PRO A 456 9.31 -34.86 -13.05
N GLY A 457 9.53 -34.45 -11.79
CA GLY A 457 8.46 -34.49 -10.79
C GLY A 457 7.29 -33.61 -11.23
N ILE A 458 6.09 -34.05 -10.92
CA ILE A 458 4.87 -33.34 -11.36
C ILE A 458 3.92 -33.20 -10.18
N THR A 459 3.36 -32.00 -10.01
CA THR A 459 2.17 -31.76 -9.19
C THR A 459 1.06 -31.18 -10.06
N ILE A 460 -0.16 -31.68 -9.88
CA ILE A 460 -1.39 -31.08 -10.39
C ILE A 460 -2.23 -30.66 -9.18
N GLU A 461 -2.62 -29.40 -9.09
CA GLU A 461 -3.49 -28.85 -8.05
C GLU A 461 -4.71 -28.16 -8.67
N THR A 462 -5.93 -28.48 -8.19
CA THR A 462 -7.15 -27.85 -8.69
C THR A 462 -8.16 -27.61 -7.58
N GLY A 463 -9.03 -26.60 -7.79
CA GLY A 463 -10.14 -26.29 -6.90
C GLY A 463 -11.36 -27.18 -7.16
N ILE A 464 -12.02 -27.64 -6.10
CA ILE A 464 -13.24 -28.46 -6.22
C ILE A 464 -14.38 -27.65 -6.86
N GLN A 465 -14.41 -26.32 -6.63
CA GLN A 465 -15.40 -25.41 -7.18
C GLN A 465 -14.95 -24.73 -8.49
N ASP A 466 -13.85 -25.19 -9.09
CA ASP A 466 -13.38 -24.66 -10.37
C ASP A 466 -14.36 -25.04 -11.49
N MET A 467 -15.09 -24.04 -11.98
CA MET A 467 -16.09 -24.19 -13.05
C MET A 467 -15.50 -23.98 -14.45
N THR A 468 -14.26 -23.49 -14.55
CA THR A 468 -13.61 -23.18 -15.83
C THR A 468 -12.86 -24.39 -16.39
N THR A 469 -11.90 -24.92 -15.66
CA THR A 469 -11.19 -26.14 -16.06
C THR A 469 -11.89 -27.40 -15.59
N ASN A 470 -12.83 -27.28 -14.74
CA ASN A 470 -13.66 -28.24 -14.00
C ASN A 470 -12.91 -29.49 -13.51
N LEU A 471 -13.33 -29.97 -12.35
CA LEU A 471 -12.66 -31.09 -11.68
C LEU A 471 -12.60 -32.35 -12.57
N GLN A 472 -13.69 -32.67 -13.31
CA GLN A 472 -13.74 -33.85 -14.17
C GLN A 472 -12.68 -33.82 -15.27
N SER A 473 -12.41 -32.65 -15.87
CA SER A 473 -11.36 -32.51 -16.89
C SER A 473 -9.96 -32.70 -16.30
N VAL A 474 -9.73 -32.20 -15.10
CA VAL A 474 -8.44 -32.36 -14.41
C VAL A 474 -8.26 -33.80 -13.91
N ASP A 475 -9.34 -34.45 -13.43
CA ASP A 475 -9.36 -35.89 -13.11
C ASP A 475 -9.00 -36.76 -14.34
N ALA A 476 -9.45 -36.37 -15.53
CA ALA A 476 -9.11 -37.10 -16.76
C ALA A 476 -7.61 -37.01 -17.07
N ILE A 477 -6.94 -35.85 -16.79
CA ILE A 477 -5.49 -35.71 -16.91
C ILE A 477 -4.79 -36.63 -15.91
N HIS A 478 -5.19 -36.54 -14.63
CA HIS A 478 -4.67 -37.37 -13.54
C HIS A 478 -4.74 -38.87 -13.91
N ASN A 479 -5.94 -39.35 -14.33
CA ASN A 479 -6.12 -40.74 -14.71
C ASN A 479 -5.30 -41.14 -15.95
N THR A 480 -5.10 -40.22 -16.90
CA THR A 480 -4.24 -40.48 -18.07
C THR A 480 -2.78 -40.65 -17.65
N LEU A 481 -2.26 -39.79 -16.77
CA LEU A 481 -0.89 -39.92 -16.25
C LEU A 481 -0.69 -41.23 -15.50
N LEU A 482 -1.65 -41.62 -14.66
CA LEU A 482 -1.63 -42.92 -13.97
C LEU A 482 -1.62 -44.10 -14.98
N SER A 483 -2.45 -44.04 -16.01
CA SER A 483 -2.52 -45.09 -17.02
C SER A 483 -1.22 -45.23 -17.84
N GLU A 484 -0.51 -44.14 -18.00
CA GLU A 484 0.82 -44.10 -18.64
C GLU A 484 1.97 -44.43 -17.70
N GLY A 485 1.69 -44.78 -16.42
CA GLY A 485 2.69 -45.08 -15.40
C GLY A 485 3.53 -43.90 -14.97
N ILE A 486 2.99 -42.69 -15.03
CA ILE A 486 3.68 -41.45 -14.65
C ILE A 486 3.31 -41.12 -13.20
N THR A 487 4.29 -41.20 -12.30
CA THR A 487 4.14 -40.79 -10.91
C THR A 487 4.00 -39.26 -10.80
N HIS A 488 2.99 -38.81 -10.05
CA HIS A 488 2.73 -37.39 -9.83
C HIS A 488 1.91 -37.17 -8.56
N ASP A 489 2.01 -35.97 -7.99
CA ASP A 489 1.13 -35.53 -6.92
C ASP A 489 -0.17 -34.96 -7.52
N TYR A 490 -1.32 -35.36 -6.97
CA TYR A 490 -2.63 -34.83 -7.34
C TYR A 490 -3.34 -34.26 -6.11
N ILE A 491 -3.61 -32.95 -6.13
CA ILE A 491 -4.15 -32.20 -5.00
C ILE A 491 -5.47 -31.57 -5.40
N THR A 492 -6.54 -31.90 -4.69
CA THR A 492 -7.82 -31.19 -4.78
C THR A 492 -8.12 -30.51 -3.46
N ARG A 493 -8.60 -29.27 -3.51
CA ARG A 493 -9.01 -28.52 -2.32
C ARG A 493 -10.10 -27.51 -2.64
N ASP A 494 -10.74 -26.96 -1.61
CA ASP A 494 -11.71 -25.89 -1.77
C ASP A 494 -11.10 -24.69 -2.48
N GLY A 495 -11.87 -24.12 -3.42
CA GLY A 495 -11.53 -22.94 -4.21
C GLY A 495 -12.03 -23.04 -5.65
N GLY A 496 -12.09 -21.89 -6.31
CA GLY A 496 -12.53 -21.73 -7.69
C GLY A 496 -11.36 -21.52 -8.66
N HIS A 497 -11.70 -21.03 -9.87
CA HIS A 497 -10.73 -20.64 -10.90
C HIS A 497 -10.37 -19.18 -10.76
N ASP A 498 -9.66 -18.80 -9.68
CA ASP A 498 -9.43 -17.42 -9.34
C ASP A 498 -8.05 -17.18 -8.68
N TRP A 499 -7.66 -15.92 -8.62
CA TRP A 499 -6.38 -15.52 -8.05
C TRP A 499 -6.26 -15.84 -6.57
N THR A 500 -7.35 -15.88 -5.79
CA THR A 500 -7.33 -16.27 -4.38
C THR A 500 -6.85 -17.73 -4.22
N PHE A 501 -7.33 -18.61 -5.09
CA PHE A 501 -6.87 -20.00 -5.13
C PHE A 501 -5.38 -20.08 -5.46
N TRP A 502 -4.93 -19.40 -6.51
CA TRP A 502 -3.52 -19.47 -6.97
C TRP A 502 -2.55 -18.77 -6.03
N GLN A 503 -2.94 -17.68 -5.37
CA GLN A 503 -2.15 -17.06 -4.31
C GLN A 503 -1.86 -18.03 -3.16
N THR A 504 -2.86 -18.83 -2.76
CA THR A 504 -2.71 -19.84 -1.71
C THR A 504 -2.00 -21.13 -2.17
N SER A 505 -1.87 -21.34 -3.48
CA SER A 505 -1.04 -22.39 -4.06
C SER A 505 0.44 -22.01 -4.12
N LEU A 506 0.75 -20.74 -4.37
CA LEU A 506 2.12 -20.28 -4.64
C LEU A 506 3.14 -20.61 -3.52
N PRO A 507 2.82 -20.51 -2.21
CA PRO A 507 3.74 -20.96 -1.17
C PRO A 507 4.13 -22.43 -1.31
N LYS A 508 3.20 -23.29 -1.72
CA LYS A 508 3.46 -24.73 -1.96
C LYS A 508 4.34 -24.93 -3.19
N VAL A 509 4.08 -24.15 -4.26
CA VAL A 509 4.92 -24.15 -5.48
C VAL A 509 6.36 -23.79 -5.11
N LEU A 510 6.58 -22.68 -4.38
CA LEU A 510 7.91 -22.23 -4.00
C LEU A 510 8.62 -23.28 -3.12
N LYS A 511 7.92 -23.82 -2.14
CA LYS A 511 8.46 -24.87 -1.28
C LYS A 511 8.88 -26.10 -2.10
N LYS A 512 7.99 -26.59 -2.98
CA LYS A 512 8.28 -27.78 -3.78
C LYS A 512 9.42 -27.54 -4.76
N CYS A 513 9.46 -26.37 -5.41
CA CYS A 513 10.57 -25.99 -6.28
C CYS A 513 11.89 -25.88 -5.52
N GLY A 514 11.88 -25.30 -4.32
CA GLY A 514 13.06 -25.22 -3.47
C GLY A 514 13.62 -26.57 -3.03
N GLU A 515 12.73 -27.55 -2.75
CA GLU A 515 13.09 -28.91 -2.33
C GLU A 515 13.72 -29.74 -3.45
N VAL A 516 13.33 -29.52 -4.70
CA VAL A 516 13.77 -30.36 -5.86
C VAL A 516 15.02 -29.86 -6.55
N PHE A 517 15.44 -28.64 -6.34
CA PHE A 517 16.67 -28.13 -6.94
C PHE A 517 17.90 -28.87 -6.37
N ALA A 518 18.85 -29.22 -7.23
CA ALA A 518 20.12 -29.74 -6.80
C ALA A 518 20.88 -28.72 -5.93
N GLU A 519 21.76 -29.20 -5.05
CA GLU A 519 22.57 -28.36 -4.14
C GLU A 519 23.53 -27.42 -4.88
#